data_b229d6f26785c51ae482d3949f235b94
#
_entry.id   b229d6f26785c51ae482d3949f235b94
#
_cell.length_a   1.000
_cell.length_b   1.000
_cell.length_c   1.000
_cell.angle_alpha   90.00
_cell.angle_beta   90.00
_cell.angle_gamma   90.00
#
_symmetry.space_group_name_H-M   'P 1'
#
loop_
_entity.id
_entity.type
_entity.pdbx_description
1 polymer ?
#
loop_
_entity_poly.entity_id
_entity_poly.type
_entity_poly.pdbx_seq_one_letter_code
_entity_poly.pdbx_strand_id
1 'polypeptide(L)'
;MANKEDTEECLNDTWFSVWSQIPPTHPSVLAHFCGRITRNLSIDRLRKKFAGKRPDVHMADVMEEMEQLNVTYTVEEQLAEKELMETINRFLEEMSPKDRNIFVRRYWFLDPVSAISKRHHMSAGSVKMNLYRNRKKLLKLLEKEGGRI
;
A
#
# COMPACT_ATOMS: atom_id res chain seq x y z
N MET A 1 -15.02 -1.31 -8.50
CA MET A 1 -14.32 -1.97 -9.61
C MET A 1 -13.97 -0.91 -10.62
N ALA A 2 -12.73 -0.86 -11.05
CA ALA A 2 -12.34 0.01 -12.14
C ALA A 2 -13.03 -0.49 -13.42
N ASN A 3 -13.61 0.41 -14.19
CA ASN A 3 -14.11 0.11 -15.52
C ASN A 3 -12.89 -0.28 -16.40
N LYS A 4 -13.09 -1.11 -17.40
CA LYS A 4 -12.04 -1.52 -18.35
C LYS A 4 -11.36 -0.30 -18.99
N GLU A 5 -12.14 0.70 -19.34
CA GLU A 5 -11.67 1.97 -19.89
C GLU A 5 -10.75 2.71 -18.90
N ASP A 6 -11.14 2.82 -17.62
CA ASP A 6 -10.31 3.44 -16.58
C ASP A 6 -8.96 2.71 -16.41
N THR A 7 -8.96 1.39 -16.60
CA THR A 7 -7.74 0.56 -16.48
C THR A 7 -6.83 0.77 -17.67
N GLU A 8 -7.37 0.75 -18.88
CA GLU A 8 -6.59 0.98 -20.12
C GLU A 8 -5.99 2.39 -20.15
N GLU A 9 -6.76 3.39 -19.73
CA GLU A 9 -6.28 4.77 -19.62
C GLU A 9 -5.18 4.90 -18.56
N CYS A 10 -5.32 4.24 -17.40
CA CYS A 10 -4.28 4.24 -16.37
C CYS A 10 -2.98 3.58 -16.86
N LEU A 11 -3.08 2.49 -17.63
CA LEU A 11 -1.92 1.85 -18.25
C LEU A 11 -1.24 2.77 -19.27
N ASN A 12 -2.00 3.42 -20.14
CA ASN A 12 -1.46 4.37 -21.11
C ASN A 12 -0.76 5.54 -20.42
N ASP A 13 -1.35 6.12 -19.38
CA ASP A 13 -0.73 7.19 -18.59
C ASP A 13 0.54 6.70 -17.88
N THR A 14 0.56 5.44 -17.42
CA THR A 14 1.75 4.83 -16.83
C THR A 14 2.89 4.79 -17.85
N TRP A 15 2.62 4.28 -19.04
CA TRP A 15 3.62 4.19 -20.10
C TRP A 15 4.12 5.57 -20.53
N PHE A 16 3.23 6.54 -20.68
CA PHE A 16 3.60 7.91 -20.98
C PHE A 16 4.48 8.53 -19.89
N SER A 17 4.14 8.30 -18.61
CA SER A 17 4.93 8.79 -17.49
C SER A 17 6.29 8.12 -17.40
N VAL A 18 6.38 6.82 -17.66
CA VAL A 18 7.66 6.09 -17.73
C VAL A 18 8.52 6.67 -18.84
N TRP A 19 7.96 6.83 -20.04
CA TRP A 19 8.67 7.34 -21.19
C TRP A 19 9.21 8.76 -20.99
N SER A 20 8.43 9.63 -20.33
CA SER A 20 8.83 11.02 -20.09
C SER A 20 9.89 11.15 -18.98
N GLN A 21 10.04 10.14 -18.13
CA GLN A 21 11.01 10.16 -17.03
C GLN A 21 12.31 9.41 -17.36
N ILE A 22 12.34 8.62 -18.40
CA ILE A 22 13.55 7.90 -18.86
C ILE A 22 13.92 8.41 -20.26
N PRO A 23 15.10 9.06 -20.47
CA PRO A 23 15.99 9.63 -19.48
C PRO A 23 15.43 10.92 -18.87
N PRO A 24 15.90 11.46 -17.76
CA PRO A 24 17.20 11.22 -17.13
C PRO A 24 17.22 10.14 -16.03
N THR A 25 16.05 9.63 -15.63
CA THR A 25 15.98 8.61 -14.58
C THR A 25 16.45 7.26 -15.12
N HIS A 26 17.33 6.59 -14.36
CA HIS A 26 17.82 5.24 -14.68
C HIS A 26 17.39 4.28 -13.56
N PRO A 27 16.16 3.74 -13.61
CA PRO A 27 15.69 2.83 -12.58
C PRO A 27 16.46 1.51 -12.64
N SER A 28 16.95 1.04 -11.49
CA SER A 28 17.64 -0.25 -11.38
C SER A 28 16.73 -1.43 -11.72
N VAL A 29 15.44 -1.34 -11.38
CA VAL A 29 14.40 -2.31 -11.74
C VAL A 29 13.21 -1.59 -12.37
N LEU A 30 13.08 -1.74 -13.68
CA LEU A 30 12.03 -1.09 -14.45
C LEU A 30 10.63 -1.47 -13.98
N ALA A 31 10.41 -2.74 -13.61
CA ALA A 31 9.12 -3.24 -13.14
C ALA A 31 8.65 -2.51 -11.86
N HIS A 32 9.55 -2.24 -10.91
CA HIS A 32 9.21 -1.52 -9.67
C HIS A 32 8.92 -0.04 -9.94
N PHE A 33 9.71 0.57 -10.82
CA PHE A 33 9.50 1.94 -11.24
C PHE A 33 8.13 2.11 -11.90
N CYS A 34 7.76 1.23 -12.84
CA CYS A 34 6.45 1.19 -13.47
C CYS A 34 5.34 0.96 -12.44
N GLY A 35 5.52 -0.02 -11.54
CA GLY A 35 4.54 -0.36 -10.49
C GLY A 35 4.25 0.83 -9.57
N ARG A 36 5.27 1.60 -9.18
CA ARG A 36 5.10 2.82 -8.39
C ARG A 36 4.31 3.89 -9.14
N ILE A 37 4.63 4.12 -10.41
CA ILE A 37 3.92 5.09 -11.25
C ILE A 37 2.46 4.67 -11.43
N THR A 38 2.21 3.41 -11.79
CA THR A 38 0.85 2.86 -11.96
C THR A 38 0.02 3.03 -10.69
N ARG A 39 0.61 2.70 -9.54
CA ARG A 39 -0.07 2.85 -8.24
C ARG A 39 -0.43 4.30 -7.96
N ASN A 40 0.50 5.23 -8.15
CA ASN A 40 0.24 6.65 -7.91
C ASN A 40 -0.86 7.18 -8.83
N LEU A 41 -0.80 6.87 -10.12
CA LEU A 41 -1.82 7.26 -11.09
C LEU A 41 -3.19 6.66 -10.77
N SER A 42 -3.24 5.39 -10.34
CA SER A 42 -4.48 4.73 -9.93
C SER A 42 -5.11 5.41 -8.71
N ILE A 43 -4.29 5.76 -7.72
CA ILE A 43 -4.74 6.48 -6.51
C ILE A 43 -5.25 7.87 -6.87
N ASP A 44 -4.54 8.60 -7.72
CA ASP A 44 -4.95 9.95 -8.14
C ASP A 44 -6.26 9.93 -8.95
N ARG A 45 -6.46 8.91 -9.78
CA ARG A 45 -7.73 8.71 -10.50
C ARG A 45 -8.87 8.39 -9.54
N LEU A 46 -8.64 7.51 -8.57
CA LEU A 46 -9.62 7.25 -7.53
C LEU A 46 -9.98 8.52 -6.76
N ARG A 47 -8.98 9.32 -6.37
CA ARG A 47 -9.21 10.61 -5.72
C ARG A 47 -10.06 11.55 -6.58
N LYS A 48 -9.75 11.68 -7.88
CA LYS A 48 -10.52 12.51 -8.82
C LYS A 48 -11.95 12.00 -9.00
N LYS A 49 -12.13 10.69 -9.16
CA LYS A 49 -13.45 10.06 -9.34
C LYS A 49 -14.37 10.28 -8.14
N PHE A 50 -13.81 10.36 -6.94
CA PHE A 50 -14.55 10.57 -5.71
C PHE A 50 -14.56 12.03 -5.23
N ALA A 51 -13.84 12.96 -5.88
CA ALA A 51 -13.77 14.37 -5.51
C ALA A 51 -15.11 15.13 -5.66
N GLY A 52 -16.07 14.60 -6.43
CA GLY A 52 -17.44 15.14 -6.53
C GLY A 52 -18.45 14.56 -5.54
N LYS A 53 -18.10 13.48 -4.88
CA LYS A 53 -18.83 12.93 -3.72
C LYS A 53 -17.86 13.09 -2.56
N ARG A 54 -18.33 13.51 -1.37
CA ARG A 54 -17.48 13.66 -0.17
C ARG A 54 -16.24 12.77 -0.26
N PRO A 55 -15.03 13.35 -0.16
CA PRO A 55 -13.80 12.57 -0.35
C PRO A 55 -13.94 11.30 0.47
N ASP A 56 -13.73 10.15 -0.18
CA ASP A 56 -13.79 8.89 0.54
C ASP A 56 -12.63 8.94 1.55
N VAL A 57 -12.97 9.30 2.77
CA VAL A 57 -12.06 9.49 3.92
C VAL A 57 -11.13 8.28 4.06
N HIS A 58 -11.55 7.14 3.53
CA HIS A 58 -10.84 5.87 3.61
C HIS A 58 -9.49 5.84 2.90
N MET A 59 -9.39 6.44 1.71
CA MET A 59 -8.13 6.40 0.95
C MET A 59 -7.09 7.32 1.59
N ALA A 60 -7.51 8.51 2.04
CA ALA A 60 -6.65 9.43 2.77
C ALA A 60 -6.16 8.80 4.07
N ASP A 61 -7.06 8.16 4.83
CA ASP A 61 -6.72 7.44 6.07
C ASP A 61 -5.71 6.32 5.82
N VAL A 62 -5.91 5.51 4.75
CA VAL A 62 -4.98 4.42 4.42
C VAL A 62 -3.62 4.97 4.01
N MET A 63 -3.59 6.05 3.24
CA MET A 63 -2.34 6.68 2.82
C MET A 63 -1.58 7.24 4.02
N GLU A 64 -2.25 7.94 4.94
CA GLU A 64 -1.65 8.44 6.18
C GLU A 64 -1.12 7.28 7.06
N GLU A 65 -1.89 6.20 7.18
CA GLU A 65 -1.46 5.00 7.89
C GLU A 65 -0.24 4.35 7.25
N MET A 66 -0.15 4.35 5.91
CA MET A 66 1.00 3.79 5.17
C MET A 66 2.23 4.70 5.20
N GLU A 67 2.04 6.02 5.22
CA GLU A 67 3.14 6.99 5.38
C GLU A 67 3.86 6.83 6.73
N GLN A 68 3.16 6.38 7.76
CA GLN A 68 3.76 6.05 9.05
C GLN A 68 4.73 4.85 9.01
N LEU A 69 4.65 4.04 7.95
CA LEU A 69 5.56 2.91 7.72
C LEU A 69 6.82 3.32 6.97
N ASN A 70 6.99 4.59 6.62
CA ASN A 70 8.07 5.25 5.86
C ASN A 70 9.24 4.31 5.52
N VAL A 71 9.08 3.53 4.47
CA VAL A 71 10.17 2.75 3.90
C VAL A 71 10.70 3.56 2.71
N THR A 72 11.76 4.30 2.94
CA THR A 72 12.45 5.04 1.87
C THR A 72 13.36 4.07 1.14
N TYR A 73 13.10 3.84 -0.14
CA TYR A 73 13.90 2.93 -0.97
C TYR A 73 15.06 3.67 -1.64
N THR A 74 16.27 3.17 -1.48
CA THR A 74 17.48 3.58 -2.18
C THR A 74 17.96 2.50 -3.17
N VAL A 75 18.88 2.83 -4.06
CA VAL A 75 19.23 2.07 -5.28
C VAL A 75 19.95 0.72 -5.04
N GLU A 76 20.40 0.42 -3.83
CA GLU A 76 21.06 -0.85 -3.45
C GLU A 76 20.08 -2.02 -3.21
N GLU A 77 18.86 -1.92 -3.65
CA GLU A 77 17.62 -2.47 -3.07
C GLU A 77 17.09 -3.76 -3.68
N GLN A 78 17.72 -4.37 -4.67
CA GLN A 78 17.20 -5.64 -5.20
C GLN A 78 17.30 -6.78 -4.19
N LEU A 79 18.37 -6.80 -3.40
CA LEU A 79 18.55 -7.75 -2.31
C LEU A 79 17.66 -7.37 -1.11
N ALA A 80 17.63 -6.08 -0.77
CA ALA A 80 16.81 -5.54 0.29
C ALA A 80 15.29 -5.72 0.04
N GLU A 81 14.85 -5.69 -1.21
CA GLU A 81 13.44 -5.93 -1.53
C GLU A 81 13.03 -7.37 -1.29
N LYS A 82 13.86 -8.33 -1.67
CA LYS A 82 13.57 -9.74 -1.41
C LYS A 82 13.51 -10.00 0.10
N GLU A 83 14.46 -9.48 0.85
CA GLU A 83 14.48 -9.54 2.31
C GLU A 83 13.26 -8.87 2.94
N LEU A 84 12.86 -7.71 2.42
CA LEU A 84 11.65 -7.00 2.85
C LEU A 84 10.38 -7.83 2.60
N MET A 85 10.26 -8.43 1.42
CA MET A 85 9.11 -9.27 1.08
C MET A 85 9.06 -10.53 1.96
N GLU A 86 10.20 -11.15 2.23
CA GLU A 86 10.30 -12.28 3.14
C GLU A 86 9.91 -11.89 4.58
N THR A 87 10.33 -10.72 5.03
CA THR A 87 9.97 -10.16 6.34
C THR A 87 8.48 -9.89 6.46
N ILE A 88 7.88 -9.26 5.44
CA ILE A 88 6.43 -9.00 5.42
C ILE A 88 5.64 -10.32 5.38
N ASN A 89 6.06 -11.29 4.56
CA ASN A 89 5.40 -12.58 4.48
C ASN A 89 5.45 -13.32 5.83
N ARG A 90 6.61 -13.36 6.48
CA ARG A 90 6.77 -13.94 7.82
C ARG A 90 5.88 -13.23 8.84
N PHE A 91 5.88 -11.91 8.84
CA PHE A 91 4.98 -11.13 9.70
C PHE A 91 3.51 -11.51 9.51
N LEU A 92 3.05 -11.66 8.26
CA LEU A 92 1.68 -12.06 7.97
C LEU A 92 1.40 -13.51 8.40
N GLU A 93 2.37 -14.41 8.26
CA GLU A 93 2.25 -15.81 8.68
C GLU A 93 2.15 -15.96 10.20
N GLU A 94 2.89 -15.14 10.96
CA GLU A 94 2.87 -15.13 12.43
C GLU A 94 1.60 -14.52 13.02
N MET A 95 0.82 -13.78 12.22
CA MET A 95 -0.45 -13.19 12.68
C MET A 95 -1.52 -14.24 12.88
N SER A 96 -2.42 -14.01 13.85
CA SER A 96 -3.65 -14.78 13.93
C SER A 96 -4.44 -14.68 12.62
N PRO A 97 -5.19 -15.71 12.20
CA PRO A 97 -5.98 -15.65 10.97
C PRO A 97 -6.93 -14.45 10.91
N LYS A 98 -7.49 -14.06 12.05
CA LYS A 98 -8.38 -12.90 12.19
C LYS A 98 -7.62 -11.61 11.95
N ASP A 99 -6.49 -11.41 12.63
CA ASP A 99 -5.70 -10.18 12.52
C ASP A 99 -5.11 -10.02 11.12
N ARG A 100 -4.62 -11.12 10.54
CA ARG A 100 -4.15 -11.16 9.15
C ARG A 100 -5.24 -10.73 8.19
N ASN A 101 -6.45 -11.26 8.33
CA ASN A 101 -7.58 -10.89 7.46
C ASN A 101 -7.92 -9.40 7.58
N ILE A 102 -7.98 -8.86 8.80
CA ILE A 102 -8.22 -7.44 9.05
C ILE A 102 -7.13 -6.59 8.39
N PHE A 103 -5.87 -6.96 8.56
CA PHE A 103 -4.72 -6.24 8.02
C PHE A 103 -4.69 -6.25 6.49
N VAL A 104 -4.83 -7.43 5.87
CA VAL A 104 -4.86 -7.58 4.42
C VAL A 104 -6.06 -6.86 3.81
N ARG A 105 -7.23 -6.94 4.45
CA ARG A 105 -8.42 -6.22 3.99
C ARG A 105 -8.20 -4.71 3.97
N ARG A 106 -7.56 -4.17 4.99
CA ARG A 106 -7.31 -2.73 5.09
C ARG A 106 -6.31 -2.26 4.04
N TYR A 107 -5.16 -2.93 3.91
CA TYR A 107 -4.02 -2.42 3.15
C TYR A 107 -3.92 -2.98 1.72
N TRP A 108 -4.49 -4.14 1.46
CA TRP A 108 -4.49 -4.76 0.13
C TRP A 108 -5.78 -4.50 -0.63
N PHE A 109 -6.92 -4.73 0.02
CA PHE A 109 -8.23 -4.52 -0.58
C PHE A 109 -8.78 -3.11 -0.37
N LEU A 110 -8.13 -2.30 0.45
CA LEU A 110 -8.52 -0.94 0.79
C LEU A 110 -9.95 -0.85 1.40
N ASP A 111 -10.36 -1.89 2.11
CA ASP A 111 -11.67 -1.92 2.75
C ASP A 111 -11.76 -0.83 3.82
N PRO A 112 -12.88 -0.10 3.92
CA PRO A 112 -13.10 0.84 5.00
C PRO A 112 -13.23 0.12 6.34
N VAL A 113 -12.82 0.80 7.42
CA VAL A 113 -12.92 0.27 8.78
C VAL A 113 -14.34 -0.20 9.11
N SER A 114 -15.36 0.52 8.61
CA SER A 114 -16.77 0.16 8.79
C SER A 114 -17.14 -1.19 8.15
N ALA A 115 -16.60 -1.50 6.97
CA ALA A 115 -16.83 -2.78 6.30
C ALA A 115 -16.11 -3.93 7.04
N ILE A 116 -14.86 -3.69 7.47
CA ILE A 116 -14.08 -4.64 8.28
C ILE A 116 -14.78 -4.91 9.62
N SER A 117 -15.26 -3.85 10.27
CA SER A 117 -16.03 -3.89 11.53
C SER A 117 -17.25 -4.80 11.41
N LYS A 118 -18.07 -4.58 10.37
CA LYS A 118 -19.25 -5.41 10.10
C LYS A 118 -18.88 -6.87 9.83
N ARG A 119 -17.87 -7.11 9.01
CA ARG A 119 -17.40 -8.46 8.63
C ARG A 119 -16.92 -9.27 9.83
N HIS A 120 -16.21 -8.63 10.75
CA HIS A 120 -15.61 -9.30 11.90
C HIS A 120 -16.43 -9.16 13.19
N HIS A 121 -17.62 -8.55 13.13
CA HIS A 121 -18.48 -8.28 14.29
C HIS A 121 -17.71 -7.58 15.42
N MET A 122 -16.92 -6.56 15.07
CA MET A 122 -16.11 -5.76 15.98
C MET A 122 -16.54 -4.31 15.92
N SER A 123 -16.28 -3.56 17.00
CA SER A 123 -16.44 -2.10 16.92
C SER A 123 -15.37 -1.47 16.01
N ALA A 124 -15.69 -0.33 15.41
CA ALA A 124 -14.72 0.43 14.60
C ALA A 124 -13.45 0.79 15.39
N GLY A 125 -13.61 1.13 16.68
CA GLY A 125 -12.49 1.40 17.60
C GLY A 125 -11.58 0.17 17.78
N SER A 126 -12.19 -1.02 17.93
CA SER A 126 -11.43 -2.27 18.04
C SER A 126 -10.65 -2.60 16.77
N VAL A 127 -11.24 -2.36 15.60
CA VAL A 127 -10.55 -2.54 14.31
C VAL A 127 -9.38 -1.57 14.19
N LYS A 128 -9.58 -0.28 14.47
CA LYS A 128 -8.51 0.74 14.45
C LYS A 128 -7.37 0.37 15.39
N MET A 129 -7.68 -0.06 16.61
CA MET A 129 -6.67 -0.46 17.58
C MET A 129 -5.91 -1.72 17.14
N ASN A 130 -6.59 -2.69 16.53
CA ASN A 130 -5.96 -3.89 15.98
C ASN A 130 -4.96 -3.50 14.88
N LEU A 131 -5.39 -2.69 13.92
CA LEU A 131 -4.53 -2.20 12.84
C LEU A 131 -3.32 -1.41 13.38
N TYR A 132 -3.53 -0.52 14.33
CA TYR A 132 -2.47 0.25 14.98
C TYR A 132 -1.40 -0.65 15.64
N ARG A 133 -1.84 -1.63 16.42
CA ARG A 133 -0.92 -2.59 17.08
C ARG A 133 -0.12 -3.40 16.08
N ASN A 134 -0.77 -3.85 15.02
CA ASN A 134 -0.10 -4.65 13.99
C ASN A 134 0.86 -3.81 13.13
N ARG A 135 0.54 -2.56 12.82
CA ARG A 135 1.50 -1.63 12.20
C ARG A 135 2.73 -1.41 13.09
N LYS A 136 2.53 -1.17 14.38
CA LYS A 136 3.67 -1.03 15.31
C LYS A 136 4.54 -2.28 15.41
N LYS A 137 3.94 -3.47 15.36
CA LYS A 137 4.71 -4.73 15.33
C LYS A 137 5.53 -4.85 14.05
N LEU A 138 4.90 -4.56 12.89
CA LEU A 138 5.59 -4.57 11.60
C LEU A 138 6.74 -3.56 11.59
N LEU A 139 6.51 -2.33 12.04
CA LEU A 139 7.56 -1.30 12.10
C LEU A 139 8.75 -1.76 12.92
N LYS A 140 8.52 -2.29 14.13
CA LYS A 140 9.60 -2.84 14.98
C LYS A 140 10.36 -3.99 14.32
N LEU A 141 9.67 -4.83 13.55
CA LEU A 141 10.28 -5.94 12.84
C LEU A 141 11.17 -5.40 11.71
N LEU A 142 10.68 -4.43 10.95
CA LEU A 142 11.42 -3.77 9.89
C LEU A 142 12.64 -3.02 10.42
N GLU A 143 12.52 -2.30 11.54
CA GLU A 143 13.64 -1.63 12.22
C GLU A 143 14.70 -2.62 12.69
N LYS A 144 14.29 -3.78 13.18
CA LYS A 144 15.20 -4.83 13.66
C LYS A 144 15.95 -5.53 12.53
N GLU A 145 15.28 -5.81 11.43
CA GLU A 145 15.85 -6.52 10.28
C GLU A 145 16.49 -5.55 9.28
N GLY A 146 15.92 -4.34 9.15
CA GLY A 146 16.47 -3.26 8.33
C GLY A 146 17.48 -2.36 9.07
N GLY A 147 17.95 -2.74 10.26
CA GLY A 147 18.84 -1.98 11.14
C GLY A 147 20.14 -1.47 10.53
N ARG A 148 20.11 -1.22 9.23
CA ARG A 148 21.08 -0.54 8.38
C ARG A 148 20.32 0.36 7.39
N ILE A 149 19.42 1.19 7.91
CA ILE A 149 18.93 2.34 7.14
C ILE A 149 19.52 3.58 7.78
#